data_dc0d510abdff3dcc87c5364275444b91
#
_entry.id   dc0d510abdff3dcc87c5364275444b91
#
_cell.length_a   1.000
_cell.length_b   1.000
_cell.length_c   1.000
_cell.angle_alpha   90.00
_cell.angle_beta   90.00
_cell.angle_gamma   90.00
#
_symmetry.space_group_name_H-M   'P 1'
#
loop_
_entity.id
_entity.type
_entity.pdbx_description
1 polymer ?
#
loop_
_entity_poly.entity_id
_entity_poly.type
_entity_poly.pdbx_seq_one_letter_code
_entity_poly.pdbx_strand_id
1 'polypeptide(L)'
;EDDVIVLDTETTGLSCAENELIEISAARLRGREVVDRFDTFVHPNGLIPPEISELTSITNADVAHAPRAEEAVAALEEFVQGCPVIAHNATFDRSFIESVKGGVRVSDIWIDSLALSRIALPRLSSHKLATMAELFGCSAVSHRASDDVEALCGVWRILLCALTDLPGGLMRLLADMHPDVRWPYRPIFSFLAGERQGETFSLEAARAQVMQADAEPDHIDADELPGLTMPRRDEIE
;
A
#
# COMPACT_ATOMS: atom_id res chain seq x y z
N GLU A 1 3.91 16.22 -13.87
CA GLU A 1 3.64 14.93 -13.22
C GLU A 1 4.49 14.90 -11.96
N ASP A 2 3.83 14.90 -10.80
CA ASP A 2 4.53 14.93 -9.52
C ASP A 2 5.03 13.50 -9.20
N ASP A 3 6.27 13.41 -8.72
CA ASP A 3 6.85 12.15 -8.29
C ASP A 3 6.19 11.70 -6.98
N VAL A 4 6.07 10.38 -6.80
CA VAL A 4 5.69 9.75 -5.53
C VAL A 4 6.71 8.69 -5.15
N ILE A 5 6.85 8.42 -3.87
CA ILE A 5 7.77 7.42 -3.34
C ILE A 5 6.97 6.24 -2.83
N VAL A 6 7.27 5.04 -3.31
CA VAL A 6 6.82 3.79 -2.70
C VAL A 6 7.89 3.34 -1.73
N LEU A 7 7.52 3.00 -0.50
CA LEU A 7 8.46 2.70 0.58
C LEU A 7 7.97 1.48 1.37
N ASP A 8 8.94 0.70 1.86
CA ASP A 8 8.75 -0.38 2.80
C ASP A 8 9.93 -0.47 3.75
N THR A 9 9.70 -0.99 4.97
CA THR A 9 10.73 -1.12 6.00
C THR A 9 10.68 -2.48 6.67
N GLU A 10 11.86 -3.07 6.93
CA GLU A 10 12.01 -4.21 7.82
C GLU A 10 12.54 -3.76 9.18
N THR A 11 12.07 -4.43 10.22
CA THR A 11 12.31 -4.02 11.60
C THR A 11 12.62 -5.22 12.50
N THR A 12 13.16 -4.99 13.68
CA THR A 12 13.40 -6.05 14.67
C THR A 12 12.13 -6.50 15.42
N GLY A 13 10.97 -5.94 15.08
CA GLY A 13 9.68 -6.27 15.66
C GLY A 13 8.61 -5.22 15.39
N LEU A 14 7.47 -5.25 16.08
CA LEU A 14 6.27 -4.52 15.68
C LEU A 14 6.11 -3.13 16.32
N SER A 15 6.86 -2.80 17.36
CA SER A 15 6.69 -1.56 18.14
C SER A 15 7.89 -0.64 17.96
N CYS A 16 7.72 0.52 17.35
CA CYS A 16 8.81 1.50 17.19
C CYS A 16 9.36 2.06 18.53
N ALA A 17 8.67 1.82 19.65
CA ALA A 17 9.18 2.16 20.99
C ALA A 17 10.18 1.13 21.53
N GLU A 18 10.16 -0.10 21.03
CA GLU A 18 10.95 -1.23 21.55
C GLU A 18 11.84 -1.87 20.49
N ASN A 19 11.57 -1.59 19.21
CA ASN A 19 12.23 -2.23 18.09
C ASN A 19 12.86 -1.19 17.15
N GLU A 20 13.71 -1.66 16.25
CA GLU A 20 14.56 -0.82 15.42
C GLU A 20 14.44 -1.20 13.94
N LEU A 21 14.74 -0.25 13.06
CA LEU A 21 14.86 -0.47 11.63
C LEU A 21 16.07 -1.37 11.33
N ILE A 22 15.94 -2.28 10.37
CA ILE A 22 17.02 -3.13 9.85
C ILE A 22 17.17 -3.06 8.32
N GLU A 23 16.12 -2.66 7.59
CA GLU A 23 16.18 -2.38 6.16
C GLU A 23 15.19 -1.26 5.81
N ILE A 24 15.56 -0.40 4.88
CA ILE A 24 14.69 0.61 4.26
C ILE A 24 14.86 0.50 2.76
N SER A 25 13.76 0.33 2.05
CA SER A 25 13.73 0.37 0.60
C SER A 25 12.71 1.36 0.10
N ALA A 26 13.03 2.05 -0.99
CA ALA A 26 12.12 2.97 -1.62
C ALA A 26 12.32 3.02 -3.14
N ALA A 27 11.22 3.27 -3.87
CA ALA A 27 11.24 3.50 -5.30
C ALA A 27 10.55 4.82 -5.63
N ARG A 28 11.17 5.62 -6.49
CA ARG A 28 10.56 6.83 -7.03
C ARG A 28 9.77 6.50 -8.27
N LEU A 29 8.49 6.79 -8.25
CA LEU A 29 7.59 6.66 -9.38
C LEU A 29 7.32 8.02 -10.01
N ARG A 30 7.45 8.09 -11.34
CA ARG A 30 6.96 9.19 -12.17
C ARG A 30 5.87 8.67 -13.07
N GLY A 31 4.61 9.02 -12.77
CA GLY A 31 3.48 8.38 -13.39
C GLY A 31 3.44 6.88 -13.05
N ARG A 32 3.69 6.02 -14.02
CA ARG A 32 3.69 4.56 -13.86
C ARG A 32 5.09 3.93 -13.88
N GLU A 33 6.13 4.71 -14.07
CA GLU A 33 7.49 4.22 -14.24
C GLU A 33 8.32 4.41 -12.96
N VAL A 34 9.09 3.40 -12.61
CA VAL A 34 10.13 3.51 -11.57
C VAL A 34 11.32 4.21 -12.21
N VAL A 35 11.65 5.40 -11.72
CA VAL A 35 12.74 6.23 -12.28
C VAL A 35 13.98 6.24 -11.40
N ASP A 36 13.85 5.88 -10.11
CA ASP A 36 14.98 5.82 -9.18
C ASP A 36 14.68 4.86 -8.02
N ARG A 37 15.72 4.39 -7.31
CA ARG A 37 15.62 3.46 -6.20
C ARG A 37 16.58 3.85 -5.08
N PHE A 38 16.16 3.52 -3.87
CA PHE A 38 16.93 3.66 -2.64
C PHE A 38 16.79 2.37 -1.84
N ASP A 39 17.90 1.73 -1.51
CA ASP A 39 17.95 0.51 -0.72
C ASP A 39 19.10 0.61 0.27
N THR A 40 18.83 0.38 1.55
CA THR A 40 19.86 0.34 2.57
C THR A 40 19.48 -0.58 3.71
N PHE A 41 20.44 -1.38 4.17
CA PHE A 41 20.35 -1.95 5.50
C PHE A 41 20.57 -0.88 6.56
N VAL A 42 20.07 -1.15 7.76
CA VAL A 42 20.25 -0.28 8.93
C VAL A 42 20.85 -1.09 10.06
N HIS A 43 21.91 -0.56 10.68
CA HIS A 43 22.55 -1.21 11.82
C HIS A 43 21.79 -0.93 13.11
N PRO A 44 21.09 -1.93 13.70
CA PRO A 44 20.40 -1.75 14.98
C PRO A 44 21.38 -1.66 16.14
N ASN A 45 20.92 -1.20 17.31
CA ASN A 45 21.74 -1.21 18.54
C ASN A 45 21.81 -2.61 19.17
N GLY A 46 20.73 -3.39 19.02
CA GLY A 46 20.62 -4.75 19.50
C GLY A 46 20.88 -5.81 18.41
N LEU A 47 20.79 -7.07 18.81
CA LEU A 47 20.79 -8.17 17.85
C LEU A 47 19.40 -8.34 17.23
N ILE A 48 19.38 -8.73 15.97
CA ILE A 48 18.15 -9.11 15.29
C ILE A 48 17.63 -10.42 15.92
N PRO A 49 16.37 -10.46 16.39
CA PRO A 49 15.77 -11.68 16.91
C PRO A 49 15.79 -12.81 15.86
N PRO A 50 16.05 -14.08 16.27
CA PRO A 50 16.09 -15.19 15.33
C PRO A 50 14.85 -15.35 14.47
N GLU A 51 13.67 -15.13 15.04
CA GLU A 51 12.37 -15.17 14.34
C GLU A 51 12.26 -14.10 13.26
N ILE A 52 12.84 -12.92 13.46
CA ILE A 52 12.89 -11.85 12.45
C ILE A 52 13.89 -12.21 11.35
N SER A 53 15.07 -12.76 11.71
CA SER A 53 16.01 -13.23 10.71
C SER A 53 15.45 -14.37 9.85
N GLU A 54 14.64 -15.25 10.43
CA GLU A 54 13.94 -16.31 9.69
C GLU A 54 12.89 -15.73 8.73
N LEU A 55 12.15 -14.72 9.17
CA LEU A 55 11.09 -14.06 8.38
C LEU A 55 11.67 -13.24 7.23
N THR A 56 12.65 -12.37 7.52
CA THR A 56 13.19 -11.39 6.57
C THR A 56 14.40 -11.88 5.80
N SER A 57 15.01 -12.98 6.24
CA SER A 57 16.32 -13.47 5.77
C SER A 57 17.47 -12.49 6.02
N ILE A 58 17.27 -11.46 6.86
CA ILE A 58 18.30 -10.50 7.25
C ILE A 58 18.98 -10.99 8.52
N THR A 59 20.31 -11.09 8.48
CA THR A 59 21.11 -11.54 9.60
C THR A 59 21.90 -10.40 10.24
N ASN A 60 22.41 -10.63 11.45
CA ASN A 60 23.30 -9.67 12.10
C ASN A 60 24.59 -9.38 11.29
N ALA A 61 25.02 -10.31 10.42
CA ALA A 61 26.17 -10.11 9.55
C ALA A 61 25.87 -9.11 8.43
N ASP A 62 24.65 -9.13 7.88
CA ASP A 62 24.24 -8.25 6.79
C ASP A 62 24.19 -6.79 7.24
N VAL A 63 23.76 -6.54 8.47
CA VAL A 63 23.63 -5.19 9.04
C VAL A 63 24.89 -4.70 9.77
N ALA A 64 25.91 -5.53 9.95
CA ALA A 64 27.08 -5.23 10.79
C ALA A 64 27.85 -3.96 10.38
N HIS A 65 27.86 -3.65 9.10
CA HIS A 65 28.55 -2.49 8.52
C HIS A 65 27.58 -1.48 7.89
N ALA A 66 26.29 -1.65 8.10
CA ALA A 66 25.28 -0.72 7.60
C ALA A 66 25.31 0.62 8.37
N PRO A 67 24.79 1.70 7.79
CA PRO A 67 24.64 2.98 8.47
C PRO A 67 23.73 2.84 9.70
N ARG A 68 23.89 3.73 10.66
CA ARG A 68 22.95 3.86 11.77
C ARG A 68 21.64 4.47 11.29
N ALA A 69 20.59 4.28 12.09
CA ALA A 69 19.23 4.72 11.72
C ALA A 69 19.18 6.22 11.34
N GLU A 70 19.88 7.08 12.06
CA GLU A 70 19.89 8.53 11.76
C GLU A 70 20.56 8.82 10.40
N GLU A 71 21.62 8.10 10.03
CA GLU A 71 22.31 8.26 8.75
C GLU A 71 21.45 7.72 7.60
N ALA A 72 20.82 6.55 7.79
CA ALA A 72 19.94 5.92 6.81
C ALA A 72 18.69 6.80 6.55
N VAL A 73 18.08 7.33 7.61
CA VAL A 73 16.90 8.21 7.49
C VAL A 73 17.26 9.55 6.89
N ALA A 74 18.45 10.11 7.16
CA ALA A 74 18.92 11.33 6.50
C ALA A 74 19.12 11.11 4.99
N ALA A 75 19.70 9.99 4.59
CA ALA A 75 19.82 9.63 3.17
C ALA A 75 18.45 9.39 2.51
N LEU A 76 17.50 8.79 3.24
CA LEU A 76 16.13 8.65 2.78
C LEU A 76 15.44 10.02 2.59
N GLU A 77 15.63 10.98 3.52
CA GLU A 77 15.12 12.36 3.38
C GLU A 77 15.64 13.01 2.09
N GLU A 78 16.94 12.85 1.81
CA GLU A 78 17.56 13.35 0.56
C GLU A 78 17.00 12.66 -0.68
N PHE A 79 16.67 11.37 -0.60
CA PHE A 79 16.03 10.65 -1.69
C PHE A 79 14.58 11.08 -1.88
N VAL A 80 13.79 11.19 -0.81
CA VAL A 80 12.34 11.50 -0.88
C VAL A 80 12.08 12.93 -1.35
N GLN A 81 12.88 13.90 -0.92
CA GLN A 81 12.78 15.32 -1.33
C GLN A 81 11.37 15.91 -1.10
N GLY A 82 10.70 15.50 -0.03
CA GLY A 82 9.36 16.00 0.31
C GLY A 82 8.22 15.45 -0.58
N CYS A 83 8.50 14.51 -1.49
CA CYS A 83 7.46 13.83 -2.25
C CYS A 83 6.50 13.06 -1.33
N PRO A 84 5.24 12.86 -1.73
CA PRO A 84 4.33 11.95 -1.03
C PRO A 84 4.91 10.53 -0.95
N VAL A 85 4.80 9.90 0.22
CA VAL A 85 5.24 8.52 0.46
C VAL A 85 4.02 7.59 0.52
N ILE A 86 4.11 6.48 -0.20
CA ILE A 86 3.14 5.41 -0.26
C ILE A 86 3.74 4.19 0.43
N ALA A 87 3.05 3.65 1.43
CA ALA A 87 3.42 2.39 2.05
C ALA A 87 2.18 1.52 2.27
N HIS A 88 2.37 0.22 2.52
CA HIS A 88 1.25 -0.69 2.75
C HIS A 88 1.05 -0.92 4.25
N ASN A 89 -0.01 -0.34 4.83
CA ASN A 89 -0.16 -0.08 6.26
C ASN A 89 0.81 1.01 6.75
N ALA A 90 0.81 2.12 6.05
CA ALA A 90 1.78 3.22 6.15
C ALA A 90 2.02 3.75 7.58
N THR A 91 1.08 3.54 8.50
CA THR A 91 1.26 3.91 9.91
C THR A 91 2.44 3.15 10.55
N PHE A 92 2.68 1.92 10.11
CA PHE A 92 3.79 1.10 10.60
C PHE A 92 5.13 1.73 10.19
N ASP A 93 5.40 1.83 8.90
CA ASP A 93 6.66 2.37 8.37
C ASP A 93 6.91 3.79 8.84
N ARG A 94 5.88 4.63 8.76
CA ARG A 94 5.92 6.00 9.24
C ARG A 94 6.34 6.08 10.71
N SER A 95 5.78 5.23 11.59
CA SER A 95 6.07 5.26 13.01
C SER A 95 7.55 4.96 13.30
N PHE A 96 8.14 4.00 12.59
CA PHE A 96 9.55 3.68 12.72
C PHE A 96 10.45 4.78 12.16
N ILE A 97 10.16 5.30 10.97
CA ILE A 97 10.91 6.41 10.38
C ILE A 97 10.84 7.65 11.29
N GLU A 98 9.65 8.06 11.73
CA GLU A 98 9.46 9.25 12.57
C GLU A 98 10.04 9.09 14.00
N SER A 99 10.23 7.87 14.50
CA SER A 99 10.89 7.61 15.78
C SER A 99 12.39 7.95 15.75
N VAL A 100 12.99 7.92 14.56
CA VAL A 100 14.40 8.29 14.36
C VAL A 100 14.53 9.81 14.30
N LYS A 101 15.61 10.33 14.88
CA LYS A 101 15.90 11.77 14.86
C LYS A 101 15.98 12.31 13.41
N GLY A 102 15.09 13.23 13.08
CA GLY A 102 14.99 13.82 11.75
C GLY A 102 13.93 13.17 10.87
N GLY A 103 13.42 11.98 11.20
CA GLY A 103 12.51 11.19 10.37
C GLY A 103 11.19 11.89 10.03
N VAL A 104 10.71 12.79 10.88
CA VAL A 104 9.51 13.60 10.60
C VAL A 104 9.65 14.52 9.37
N ARG A 105 10.86 14.75 8.88
CA ARG A 105 11.14 15.59 7.70
C ARG A 105 11.12 14.79 6.39
N VAL A 106 11.07 13.46 6.45
CA VAL A 106 11.08 12.61 5.26
C VAL A 106 9.90 12.93 4.36
N SER A 107 8.68 13.01 4.91
CA SER A 107 7.52 13.49 4.15
C SER A 107 6.40 13.97 5.08
N ASP A 108 5.71 15.03 4.65
CA ASP A 108 4.48 15.51 5.27
C ASP A 108 3.24 14.69 4.84
N ILE A 109 3.33 13.97 3.71
CA ILE A 109 2.21 13.27 3.09
C ILE A 109 2.51 11.78 3.03
N TRP A 110 1.80 11.00 3.85
CA TRP A 110 1.84 9.56 3.82
C TRP A 110 0.51 9.00 3.32
N ILE A 111 0.57 8.13 2.33
CA ILE A 111 -0.57 7.49 1.68
C ILE A 111 -0.53 6.00 2.04
N ASP A 112 -1.56 5.53 2.74
CA ASP A 112 -1.70 4.12 3.07
C ASP A 112 -2.42 3.38 1.93
N SER A 113 -1.67 2.58 1.18
CA SER A 113 -2.21 1.77 0.09
C SER A 113 -3.18 0.69 0.56
N LEU A 114 -3.05 0.20 1.81
CA LEU A 114 -4.01 -0.74 2.42
C LEU A 114 -5.38 -0.08 2.60
N ALA A 115 -5.42 1.14 3.15
CA ALA A 115 -6.67 1.88 3.31
C ALA A 115 -7.28 2.23 1.95
N LEU A 116 -6.46 2.65 0.99
CA LEU A 116 -6.89 3.02 -0.36
C LEU A 116 -7.42 1.79 -1.14
N SER A 117 -6.80 0.62 -0.96
CA SER A 117 -7.25 -0.62 -1.60
C SER A 117 -8.66 -1.03 -1.15
N ARG A 118 -9.03 -0.77 0.11
CA ARG A 118 -10.38 -1.03 0.63
C ARG A 118 -11.43 -0.12 -0.02
N ILE A 119 -11.04 1.07 -0.45
CA ILE A 119 -11.92 2.00 -1.19
C ILE A 119 -12.00 1.59 -2.66
N ALA A 120 -10.86 1.32 -3.30
CA ALA A 120 -10.78 1.03 -4.72
C ALA A 120 -11.31 -0.37 -5.07
N LEU A 121 -11.08 -1.35 -4.20
CA LEU A 121 -11.34 -2.78 -4.43
C LEU A 121 -12.12 -3.41 -3.27
N PRO A 122 -13.33 -2.90 -2.93
CA PRO A 122 -14.04 -3.28 -1.69
C PRO A 122 -14.50 -4.75 -1.66
N ARG A 123 -14.51 -5.44 -2.80
CA ARG A 123 -14.95 -6.84 -2.92
C ARG A 123 -13.84 -7.87 -2.69
N LEU A 124 -12.59 -7.43 -2.50
CA LEU A 124 -11.52 -8.36 -2.19
C LEU A 124 -11.71 -8.97 -0.80
N SER A 125 -11.49 -10.26 -0.68
CA SER A 125 -11.54 -10.98 0.60
C SER A 125 -10.34 -10.65 1.51
N SER A 126 -9.23 -10.22 0.92
CA SER A 126 -8.02 -9.81 1.64
C SER A 126 -7.34 -8.64 0.91
N HIS A 127 -6.89 -7.67 1.69
CA HIS A 127 -6.14 -6.52 1.20
C HIS A 127 -4.67 -6.55 1.66
N LYS A 128 -4.16 -7.73 2.07
CA LYS A 128 -2.73 -7.90 2.35
C LYS A 128 -1.93 -7.74 1.06
N LEU A 129 -0.76 -7.12 1.14
CA LEU A 129 0.10 -6.89 -0.04
C LEU A 129 0.37 -8.18 -0.80
N ALA A 130 0.80 -9.25 -0.11
CA ALA A 130 1.07 -10.54 -0.72
C ALA A 130 -0.14 -11.11 -1.48
N THR A 131 -1.34 -11.04 -0.88
CA THR A 131 -2.56 -11.54 -1.53
C THR A 131 -2.93 -10.74 -2.77
N MET A 132 -2.80 -9.41 -2.70
CA MET A 132 -3.07 -8.56 -3.87
C MET A 132 -2.00 -8.73 -4.95
N ALA A 133 -0.73 -8.82 -4.57
CA ALA A 133 0.37 -9.05 -5.51
C ALA A 133 0.18 -10.37 -6.28
N GLU A 134 -0.16 -11.45 -5.59
CA GLU A 134 -0.47 -12.76 -6.20
C GLU A 134 -1.69 -12.66 -7.13
N LEU A 135 -2.79 -12.09 -6.67
CA LEU A 135 -4.04 -11.97 -7.43
C LEU A 135 -3.84 -11.19 -8.73
N PHE A 136 -3.04 -10.13 -8.71
CA PHE A 136 -2.83 -9.25 -9.86
C PHE A 136 -1.59 -9.60 -10.69
N GLY A 137 -0.87 -10.66 -10.35
CA GLY A 137 0.35 -11.08 -11.06
C GLY A 137 1.50 -10.08 -10.92
N CYS A 138 1.59 -9.37 -9.80
CA CYS A 138 2.71 -8.53 -9.45
C CYS A 138 3.89 -9.36 -8.91
N SER A 139 5.01 -8.70 -8.62
CA SER A 139 6.17 -9.34 -7.98
C SER A 139 5.77 -9.97 -6.63
N ALA A 140 6.43 -11.07 -6.27
CA ALA A 140 6.14 -11.76 -5.02
C ALA A 140 6.64 -10.94 -3.82
N VAL A 141 5.89 -10.98 -2.74
CA VAL A 141 6.26 -10.45 -1.43
C VAL A 141 7.13 -11.49 -0.72
N SER A 142 8.28 -11.08 -0.20
CA SER A 142 9.27 -12.00 0.41
C SER A 142 9.71 -11.62 1.82
N HIS A 143 9.15 -10.53 2.38
CA HIS A 143 9.64 -9.90 3.61
C HIS A 143 11.09 -9.42 3.47
N ARG A 144 11.42 -8.91 2.30
CA ARG A 144 12.56 -8.06 2.02
C ARG A 144 12.02 -6.75 1.50
N ALA A 145 12.42 -5.65 2.12
CA ALA A 145 11.84 -4.35 1.80
C ALA A 145 11.93 -4.02 0.30
N SER A 146 13.02 -4.40 -0.38
CA SER A 146 13.18 -4.19 -1.83
C SER A 146 12.16 -4.96 -2.68
N ASP A 147 11.86 -6.22 -2.31
CA ASP A 147 10.90 -7.05 -3.04
C ASP A 147 9.48 -6.55 -2.78
N ASP A 148 9.20 -6.15 -1.54
CA ASP A 148 7.89 -5.65 -1.11
C ASP A 148 7.60 -4.28 -1.74
N VAL A 149 8.60 -3.40 -1.90
CA VAL A 149 8.51 -2.17 -2.70
C VAL A 149 8.18 -2.48 -4.17
N GLU A 150 8.83 -3.48 -4.78
CA GLU A 150 8.51 -3.86 -6.17
C GLU A 150 7.08 -4.37 -6.31
N ALA A 151 6.64 -5.24 -5.38
CA ALA A 151 5.27 -5.71 -5.32
C ALA A 151 4.27 -4.55 -5.15
N LEU A 152 4.57 -3.62 -4.23
CA LEU A 152 3.74 -2.45 -3.96
C LEU A 152 3.68 -1.50 -5.15
N CYS A 153 4.77 -1.31 -5.90
CA CYS A 153 4.76 -0.55 -7.16
C CYS A 153 3.76 -1.13 -8.17
N GLY A 154 3.73 -2.46 -8.30
CA GLY A 154 2.75 -3.16 -9.13
C GLY A 154 1.32 -2.95 -8.64
N VAL A 155 1.06 -3.20 -7.37
CA VAL A 155 -0.25 -3.02 -6.73
C VAL A 155 -0.71 -1.56 -6.82
N TRP A 156 0.17 -0.58 -6.62
CA TRP A 156 -0.15 0.84 -6.75
C TRP A 156 -0.69 1.20 -8.12
N ARG A 157 -0.08 0.69 -9.20
CA ARG A 157 -0.58 0.89 -10.57
C ARG A 157 -2.00 0.35 -10.76
N ILE A 158 -2.28 -0.82 -10.18
CA ILE A 158 -3.62 -1.42 -10.20
C ILE A 158 -4.62 -0.57 -9.42
N LEU A 159 -4.23 -0.08 -8.23
CA LEU A 159 -5.08 0.81 -7.43
C LEU A 159 -5.42 2.10 -8.16
N LEU A 160 -4.46 2.72 -8.84
CA LEU A 160 -4.72 3.91 -9.67
C LEU A 160 -5.73 3.60 -10.78
N CYS A 161 -5.59 2.46 -11.47
CA CYS A 161 -6.57 2.04 -12.49
C CYS A 161 -7.95 1.83 -11.86
N ALA A 162 -8.06 1.09 -10.74
CA ALA A 162 -9.32 0.83 -10.07
C ALA A 162 -9.99 2.13 -9.56
N LEU A 163 -9.21 3.08 -9.06
CA LEU A 163 -9.72 4.39 -8.66
C LEU A 163 -10.28 5.18 -9.84
N THR A 164 -9.63 5.10 -11.02
CA THR A 164 -10.15 5.78 -12.22
C THR A 164 -11.46 5.18 -12.73
N ASP A 165 -11.78 3.94 -12.36
CA ASP A 165 -13.05 3.29 -12.72
C ASP A 165 -14.21 3.66 -11.79
N LEU A 166 -13.94 4.30 -10.66
CA LEU A 166 -14.98 4.78 -9.75
C LEU A 166 -15.79 5.92 -10.40
N PRO A 167 -17.12 6.01 -10.11
CA PRO A 167 -17.95 7.11 -10.62
C PRO A 167 -17.40 8.48 -10.21
N GLY A 168 -17.31 9.42 -11.14
CA GLY A 168 -16.79 10.77 -10.89
C GLY A 168 -17.55 11.53 -9.79
N GLY A 169 -18.86 11.31 -9.67
CA GLY A 169 -19.66 11.85 -8.57
C GLY A 169 -19.28 11.29 -7.20
N LEU A 170 -18.90 9.99 -7.12
CA LEU A 170 -18.37 9.38 -5.89
C LEU A 170 -17.01 10.00 -5.52
N MET A 171 -16.12 10.19 -6.47
CA MET A 171 -14.81 10.83 -6.23
C MET A 171 -14.98 12.25 -5.68
N ARG A 172 -15.94 13.01 -6.21
CA ARG A 172 -16.28 14.35 -5.71
C ARG A 172 -16.81 14.30 -4.29
N LEU A 173 -17.72 13.37 -4.01
CA LEU A 173 -18.23 13.17 -2.65
C LEU A 173 -17.09 12.85 -1.67
N LEU A 174 -16.15 11.98 -2.05
CA LEU A 174 -14.98 11.63 -1.22
C LEU A 174 -14.04 12.83 -1.05
N ALA A 175 -13.81 13.63 -2.10
CA ALA A 175 -12.98 14.82 -2.04
C ALA A 175 -13.55 15.89 -1.09
N ASP A 176 -14.87 16.07 -1.09
CA ASP A 176 -15.58 17.11 -0.33
C ASP A 176 -15.94 16.66 1.10
N MET A 177 -15.84 15.35 1.40
CA MET A 177 -16.21 14.79 2.69
C MET A 177 -15.29 15.28 3.81
N HIS A 178 -15.89 15.77 4.92
CA HIS A 178 -15.16 16.24 6.10
C HIS A 178 -14.04 17.24 5.78
N PRO A 179 -14.32 18.42 5.21
CA PRO A 179 -13.30 19.37 4.74
C PRO A 179 -12.36 19.84 5.85
N ASP A 180 -12.82 19.87 7.10
CA ASP A 180 -12.03 20.29 8.27
C ASP A 180 -11.04 19.22 8.76
N VAL A 181 -11.11 18.00 8.25
CA VAL A 181 -10.20 16.91 8.61
C VAL A 181 -9.06 16.83 7.59
N ARG A 182 -7.81 16.83 8.06
CA ARG A 182 -6.66 16.54 7.21
C ARG A 182 -6.71 15.07 6.78
N TRP A 183 -7.10 14.85 5.52
CA TRP A 183 -7.22 13.52 4.93
C TRP A 183 -6.25 13.40 3.76
N PRO A 184 -5.21 12.53 3.84
CA PRO A 184 -4.12 12.50 2.87
C PRO A 184 -4.56 12.06 1.46
N TYR A 185 -5.71 11.39 1.35
CA TYR A 185 -6.24 10.93 0.05
C TYR A 185 -7.04 11.99 -0.70
N ARG A 186 -7.45 13.09 -0.04
CA ARG A 186 -8.27 14.14 -0.66
C ARG A 186 -7.69 14.67 -1.97
N PRO A 187 -6.37 14.94 -2.09
CA PRO A 187 -5.78 15.40 -3.35
C PRO A 187 -5.99 14.43 -4.50
N ILE A 188 -5.92 13.11 -4.23
CA ILE A 188 -6.14 12.05 -5.23
C ILE A 188 -7.59 12.12 -5.73
N PHE A 189 -8.55 12.15 -4.82
CA PHE A 189 -9.98 12.19 -5.20
C PHE A 189 -10.37 13.52 -5.84
N SER A 190 -9.79 14.63 -5.41
CA SER A 190 -10.00 15.95 -6.03
C SER A 190 -9.48 15.99 -7.47
N PHE A 191 -8.31 15.45 -7.71
CA PHE A 191 -7.73 15.33 -9.05
C PHE A 191 -8.61 14.47 -9.96
N LEU A 192 -8.96 13.25 -9.52
CA LEU A 192 -9.78 12.32 -10.28
C LEU A 192 -11.20 12.87 -10.54
N ALA A 193 -11.78 13.59 -9.58
CA ALA A 193 -13.06 14.26 -9.76
C ALA A 193 -13.01 15.42 -10.79
N GLY A 194 -11.86 16.10 -10.87
CA GLY A 194 -11.60 17.16 -11.86
C GLY A 194 -11.55 16.64 -13.30
N GLU A 195 -10.94 15.47 -13.50
CA GLU A 195 -10.85 14.81 -14.79
C GLU A 195 -12.20 14.33 -15.34
N ARG A 196 -13.19 14.11 -14.46
CA ARG A 196 -14.53 13.60 -14.79
C ARG A 196 -15.64 14.61 -14.49
N GLN A 197 -15.51 15.80 -15.03
CA GLN A 197 -16.54 16.84 -14.88
C GLN A 197 -17.84 16.42 -15.58
N GLY A 198 -18.97 16.60 -14.88
CA GLY A 198 -20.31 16.34 -15.39
C GLY A 198 -20.92 14.99 -15.00
N GLU A 199 -20.16 14.05 -14.47
CA GLU A 199 -20.73 12.83 -13.91
C GLU A 199 -21.41 13.12 -12.57
N THR A 200 -22.63 12.62 -12.40
CA THR A 200 -23.41 12.71 -11.16
C THR A 200 -23.41 11.36 -10.44
N PHE A 201 -23.34 11.38 -9.12
CA PHE A 201 -23.46 10.19 -8.29
C PHE A 201 -24.62 10.40 -7.29
N SER A 202 -25.53 9.44 -7.24
CA SER A 202 -26.60 9.39 -6.26
C SER A 202 -26.44 8.14 -5.40
N LEU A 203 -26.27 8.35 -4.10
CA LEU A 203 -26.18 7.25 -3.12
C LEU A 203 -27.47 6.43 -3.08
N GLU A 204 -28.63 7.08 -3.28
CA GLU A 204 -29.93 6.41 -3.34
C GLU A 204 -30.05 5.52 -4.59
N ALA A 205 -29.59 6.01 -5.76
CA ALA A 205 -29.56 5.23 -6.98
C ALA A 205 -28.61 4.05 -6.88
N ALA A 206 -27.43 4.24 -6.30
CA ALA A 206 -26.47 3.18 -6.08
C ALA A 206 -27.00 2.09 -5.13
N ARG A 207 -27.66 2.48 -4.03
CA ARG A 207 -28.35 1.53 -3.13
C ARG A 207 -29.46 0.75 -3.82
N ALA A 208 -30.26 1.42 -4.64
CA ALA A 208 -31.34 0.78 -5.40
C ALA A 208 -30.79 -0.27 -6.37
N GLN A 209 -29.66 0.02 -7.05
CA GLN A 209 -29.00 -0.93 -7.95
C GLN A 209 -28.46 -2.17 -7.20
N VAL A 210 -27.84 -1.99 -6.04
CA VAL A 210 -27.37 -3.10 -5.21
C VAL A 210 -28.53 -3.98 -4.75
N MET A 211 -29.62 -3.37 -4.28
CA MET A 211 -30.81 -4.11 -3.84
C MET A 211 -31.55 -4.82 -4.99
N GLN A 212 -31.49 -4.28 -6.21
CA GLN A 212 -32.02 -4.96 -7.40
C GLN A 212 -31.15 -6.14 -7.82
N ALA A 213 -29.83 -5.99 -7.79
CA ALA A 213 -28.89 -7.07 -8.09
C ALA A 213 -29.00 -8.24 -7.10
N ASP A 214 -29.28 -7.95 -5.82
CA ASP A 214 -29.54 -8.97 -4.81
C ASP A 214 -30.93 -9.65 -4.97
N ALA A 215 -31.87 -8.98 -5.64
CA ALA A 215 -33.23 -9.49 -5.86
C ALA A 215 -33.37 -10.35 -7.14
N GLU A 216 -32.47 -10.17 -8.09
CA GLU A 216 -32.32 -11.02 -9.27
C GLU A 216 -31.04 -11.87 -9.10
N PRO A 217 -31.08 -13.06 -8.47
CA PRO A 217 -29.94 -13.94 -8.49
C PRO A 217 -29.70 -14.32 -9.95
N ASP A 218 -28.59 -13.88 -10.51
CA ASP A 218 -28.10 -14.43 -11.76
C ASP A 218 -28.04 -15.95 -11.61
N HIS A 219 -28.96 -16.63 -12.24
CA HIS A 219 -28.88 -18.05 -12.49
C HIS A 219 -27.71 -18.24 -13.48
N ILE A 220 -26.50 -18.15 -12.97
CA ILE A 220 -25.35 -18.71 -13.67
C ILE A 220 -25.54 -20.22 -13.50
N ASP A 221 -26.01 -20.86 -14.56
CA ASP A 221 -26.08 -22.31 -14.61
C ASP A 221 -24.65 -22.84 -14.37
N ALA A 222 -24.48 -23.55 -13.24
CA ALA A 222 -23.18 -24.10 -12.85
C ALA A 222 -22.59 -25.05 -13.91
N ASP A 223 -23.44 -25.48 -14.86
CA ASP A 223 -23.08 -26.35 -15.98
C ASP A 223 -22.45 -25.59 -17.18
N GLU A 224 -22.47 -24.25 -17.20
CA GLU A 224 -21.86 -23.43 -18.27
C GLU A 224 -20.43 -23.00 -18.01
N LEU A 225 -19.85 -23.31 -16.83
CA LEU A 225 -18.44 -23.01 -16.52
C LEU A 225 -17.59 -24.28 -16.68
N PRO A 226 -16.90 -24.49 -17.80
CA PRO A 226 -16.04 -25.66 -17.98
C PRO A 226 -14.85 -25.57 -17.01
N GLY A 227 -14.83 -26.41 -15.98
CA GLY A 227 -13.64 -26.71 -15.19
C GLY A 227 -13.55 -26.19 -13.77
N LEU A 228 -14.58 -25.57 -13.20
CA LEU A 228 -14.61 -25.20 -11.78
C LEU A 228 -15.44 -26.21 -10.97
N THR A 229 -14.80 -27.29 -10.54
CA THR A 229 -15.34 -28.14 -9.46
C THR A 229 -15.05 -27.43 -8.13
N MET A 230 -16.08 -26.82 -7.54
CA MET A 230 -16.01 -26.33 -6.16
C MET A 230 -15.83 -27.53 -5.21
N PRO A 231 -14.84 -27.53 -4.30
CA PRO A 231 -14.74 -28.58 -3.28
C PRO A 231 -15.98 -28.56 -2.39
N ARG A 232 -16.50 -29.75 -2.07
CA ARG A 232 -17.65 -29.91 -1.18
C ARG A 232 -17.28 -29.44 0.22
N ARG A 233 -18.28 -28.92 0.93
CA ARG A 233 -18.15 -28.30 2.27
C ARG A 233 -17.57 -29.23 3.35
N ASP A 234 -17.53 -30.53 3.07
CA ASP A 234 -17.07 -31.62 3.92
C ASP A 234 -15.59 -32.00 3.67
N GLU A 235 -14.90 -31.30 2.77
CA GLU A 235 -13.47 -31.50 2.47
C GLU A 235 -12.56 -30.43 3.04
N ILE A 236 -13.10 -29.52 3.89
CA ILE A 236 -12.35 -28.46 4.59
C ILE A 236 -12.54 -28.69 6.10
N GLU A 237 -11.83 -29.67 6.66
CA GLU A 237 -11.46 -29.74 8.08
C GLU A 237 -9.95 -29.57 8.26
#